data_f2e6f4b6e4bc289103eb6026468eb425
#
_entry.id   f2e6f4b6e4bc289103eb6026468eb425
#
_cell.length_a   1.000
_cell.length_b   1.000
_cell.length_c   1.000
_cell.angle_alpha   90.00
_cell.angle_beta   90.00
_cell.angle_gamma   90.00
#
_symmetry.space_group_name_H-M   'P 1'
#
loop_
_entity.id
_entity.type
_entity.pdbx_description
1 polymer ?
#
loop_
_entity_poly.entity_id
_entity_poly.type
_entity_poly.pdbx_seq_one_letter_code
_entity_poly.pdbx_strand_id
1 'polypeptide(L)'
;MPVNSGLAQLSENLLLFTIVVYALAMLAYACDFAFGRQRTSESAAGEAPELVSAGVVAGTANNAAAGAASRPAGPGSGTTARPAGGPGAPAALFAGSTTARPGFWVRMALILTIIGLAAHITGVLTRGLSEHRVPWGNMYEFVTAITCMAVIVLVAVSLRYKAYYIGLFVLLPVVCALGVAVTVIYTPAGSLVPALQSYWIAIHVTAMIVATGLFIVGAVTTAMYLLADRHERRVAAGLPSKTTGIMLHLPKPLVLDRLSYRTILFAFPVWTFGIMAGAIWADQAWGRYWGWDPKETWSFITWVVYAGFLHARATAGWRGRRAAYIQLVGFSCLMFNLVGINLWVTGLHSYAGLSTVLLVLPSARLPLPSATRDRAVQLVSNRRRSHASRRAGAQARE
;
A
#
# COMPACT_ATOMS: atom_id res chain seq x y z
N MET A 1 -4.97 28.70 20.07
CA MET A 1 -4.41 29.74 19.18
C MET A 1 -5.25 29.76 17.90
N PRO A 2 -5.47 30.92 17.26
CA PRO A 2 -6.18 30.96 15.98
C PRO A 2 -5.39 30.24 14.90
N VAL A 3 -6.11 29.63 13.94
CA VAL A 3 -5.51 28.98 12.80
C VAL A 3 -4.79 29.99 11.92
N ASN A 4 -3.56 29.71 11.49
CA ASN A 4 -2.84 30.54 10.55
C ASN A 4 -3.35 30.29 9.12
N SER A 5 -4.21 31.18 8.63
CA SER A 5 -4.84 31.04 7.31
C SER A 5 -3.84 31.03 6.15
N GLY A 6 -2.72 31.77 6.25
CA GLY A 6 -1.71 31.78 5.21
C GLY A 6 -0.98 30.45 5.07
N LEU A 7 -0.63 29.79 6.18
CA LEU A 7 -0.03 28.46 6.17
C LEU A 7 -1.04 27.38 5.72
N ALA A 8 -2.30 27.51 6.09
CA ALA A 8 -3.35 26.59 5.63
C ALA A 8 -3.51 26.65 4.12
N GLN A 9 -3.62 27.86 3.53
CA GLN A 9 -3.68 28.09 2.10
C GLN A 9 -2.44 27.54 1.37
N LEU A 10 -1.24 27.77 1.94
CA LEU A 10 0.00 27.23 1.38
C LEU A 10 -0.02 25.69 1.35
N SER A 11 -0.51 25.05 2.41
CA SER A 11 -0.67 23.58 2.47
C SER A 11 -1.57 23.06 1.36
N GLU A 12 -2.71 23.70 1.11
CA GLU A 12 -3.66 23.32 0.06
C GLU A 12 -3.04 23.47 -1.34
N ASN A 13 -2.38 24.60 -1.60
CA ASN A 13 -1.70 24.83 -2.87
C ASN A 13 -0.56 23.84 -3.12
N LEU A 14 0.21 23.50 -2.09
CA LEU A 14 1.27 22.50 -2.17
C LEU A 14 0.70 21.09 -2.44
N LEU A 15 -0.45 20.76 -1.88
CA LEU A 15 -1.09 19.47 -2.13
C LEU A 15 -1.61 19.37 -3.58
N LEU A 16 -2.23 20.42 -4.11
CA LEU A 16 -2.64 20.48 -5.52
C LEU A 16 -1.42 20.36 -6.45
N PHE A 17 -0.35 21.11 -6.17
CA PHE A 17 0.91 20.98 -6.90
C PHE A 17 1.46 19.55 -6.84
N THR A 18 1.43 18.92 -5.67
CA THR A 18 1.85 17.52 -5.48
C THR A 18 1.08 16.56 -6.37
N ILE A 19 -0.25 16.69 -6.45
CA ILE A 19 -1.10 15.84 -7.31
C ILE A 19 -0.67 15.96 -8.76
N VAL A 20 -0.47 17.18 -9.25
CA VAL A 20 -0.05 17.43 -10.63
C VAL A 20 1.33 16.83 -10.89
N VAL A 21 2.29 17.04 -10.01
CA VAL A 21 3.66 16.52 -10.17
C VAL A 21 3.68 14.99 -10.10
N TYR A 22 2.89 14.37 -9.20
CA TYR A 22 2.78 12.91 -9.17
C TYR A 22 2.09 12.33 -10.41
N ALA A 23 1.09 13.02 -10.96
CA ALA A 23 0.48 12.62 -12.23
C ALA A 23 1.48 12.68 -13.39
N LEU A 24 2.32 13.72 -13.45
CA LEU A 24 3.41 13.82 -14.43
C LEU A 24 4.47 12.73 -14.22
N ALA A 25 4.84 12.44 -12.96
CA ALA A 25 5.75 11.34 -12.64
C ALA A 25 5.17 9.98 -13.08
N MET A 26 3.88 9.76 -12.83
CA MET A 26 3.15 8.56 -13.27
C MET A 26 3.16 8.42 -14.79
N LEU A 27 2.94 9.52 -15.54
CA LEU A 27 3.05 9.53 -17.00
C LEU A 27 4.47 9.20 -17.47
N ALA A 28 5.51 9.74 -16.81
CA ALA A 28 6.89 9.43 -17.14
C ALA A 28 7.23 7.94 -16.88
N TYR A 29 6.72 7.34 -15.79
CA TYR A 29 6.83 5.89 -15.59
C TYR A 29 6.06 5.11 -16.66
N ALA A 30 4.86 5.55 -17.07
CA ALA A 30 4.11 4.91 -18.14
C ALA A 30 4.85 5.00 -19.49
N CYS A 31 5.49 6.13 -19.79
CA CYS A 31 6.35 6.27 -20.96
C CYS A 31 7.55 5.31 -20.94
N ASP A 32 8.14 5.04 -19.77
CA ASP A 32 9.20 4.02 -19.66
C ASP A 32 8.68 2.63 -20.02
N PHE A 33 7.47 2.26 -19.59
CA PHE A 33 6.84 1.01 -20.00
C PHE A 33 6.49 0.94 -21.50
N ALA A 34 6.18 2.08 -22.13
CA ALA A 34 5.80 2.12 -23.53
C ALA A 34 7.00 2.23 -24.48
N PHE A 35 8.00 3.03 -24.11
CA PHE A 35 9.12 3.43 -25.00
C PHE A 35 10.50 3.12 -24.40
N GLY A 36 10.55 2.63 -23.14
CA GLY A 36 11.79 2.26 -22.50
C GLY A 36 12.48 1.12 -23.22
N ARG A 37 13.83 1.11 -23.24
CA ARG A 37 14.60 -0.02 -23.76
C ARG A 37 14.21 -1.27 -22.98
N GLN A 38 13.73 -2.28 -23.71
CA GLN A 38 13.55 -3.62 -23.15
C GLN A 38 14.85 -4.00 -22.45
N ARG A 39 14.76 -4.43 -21.21
CA ARG A 39 15.88 -5.07 -20.51
C ARG A 39 16.07 -6.42 -21.15
N THR A 40 16.70 -6.45 -22.32
CA THR A 40 17.02 -7.66 -23.00
C THR A 40 17.90 -8.50 -22.07
N SER A 41 17.43 -9.72 -21.85
CA SER A 41 18.18 -10.86 -21.30
C SER A 41 19.33 -11.30 -22.25
N GLU A 42 19.80 -10.41 -23.10
CA GLU A 42 20.82 -10.68 -24.13
C GLU A 42 22.23 -10.88 -23.57
N SER A 43 22.44 -10.65 -22.28
CA SER A 43 23.75 -10.94 -21.69
C SER A 43 23.95 -12.41 -21.29
N ALA A 44 22.98 -13.29 -21.54
CA ALA A 44 23.13 -14.73 -21.29
C ALA A 44 23.25 -15.56 -22.58
N ALA A 45 23.13 -14.95 -23.74
CA ALA A 45 23.30 -15.64 -25.04
C ALA A 45 24.64 -15.37 -25.70
N GLY A 46 25.52 -14.58 -25.08
CA GLY A 46 26.82 -14.16 -25.65
C GLY A 46 28.03 -14.95 -25.19
N GLU A 47 27.89 -15.95 -24.32
CA GLU A 47 28.98 -16.87 -23.96
C GLU A 47 28.51 -18.32 -24.08
N ALA A 48 28.17 -18.74 -25.29
CA ALA A 48 28.35 -20.14 -25.64
C ALA A 48 29.88 -20.35 -25.79
N PRO A 49 30.49 -21.27 -25.02
CA PRO A 49 31.89 -21.58 -25.28
C PRO A 49 31.98 -22.13 -26.72
N GLU A 50 32.75 -21.45 -27.54
CA GLU A 50 33.15 -21.89 -28.84
C GLU A 50 33.86 -23.24 -28.65
N LEU A 51 33.17 -24.35 -28.95
CA LEU A 51 33.73 -25.66 -29.02
C LEU A 51 34.75 -25.61 -30.17
N VAL A 52 36.00 -25.35 -29.81
CA VAL A 52 37.12 -25.50 -30.69
C VAL A 52 37.09 -26.95 -31.17
N SER A 53 36.73 -27.12 -32.43
CA SER A 53 36.85 -28.36 -33.19
C SER A 53 38.31 -28.70 -33.29
N ALA A 54 38.85 -29.46 -32.33
CA ALA A 54 40.14 -30.06 -32.41
C ALA A 54 40.01 -31.33 -33.26
N GLY A 55 40.70 -31.29 -34.41
CA GLY A 55 40.70 -32.31 -35.43
C GLY A 55 41.04 -33.70 -34.91
N VAL A 56 40.34 -34.64 -35.48
CA VAL A 56 40.63 -36.06 -35.45
C VAL A 56 42.00 -36.29 -36.11
N VAL A 57 42.99 -36.75 -35.32
CA VAL A 57 44.17 -37.48 -35.87
C VAL A 57 44.09 -38.91 -35.31
N ALA A 58 43.84 -39.81 -36.23
CA ALA A 58 43.93 -41.25 -36.01
C ALA A 58 45.39 -41.67 -35.71
N GLY A 59 45.57 -42.45 -34.67
CA GLY A 59 46.84 -43.07 -34.32
C GLY A 59 46.60 -44.39 -33.60
N THR A 60 46.85 -45.40 -34.30
CA THR A 60 46.75 -46.84 -34.02
C THR A 60 47.65 -47.33 -32.89
N ALA A 61 47.10 -48.33 -32.21
CA ALA A 61 47.75 -49.58 -31.75
C ALA A 61 48.47 -49.68 -30.38
N ASN A 62 48.00 -50.67 -29.71
CA ASN A 62 48.72 -51.83 -29.08
C ASN A 62 48.80 -51.85 -27.52
N ASN A 63 48.05 -52.80 -27.06
CA ASN A 63 48.46 -54.01 -26.27
C ASN A 63 49.00 -53.89 -24.83
N ALA A 64 48.37 -54.76 -24.11
CA ALA A 64 48.90 -55.74 -23.15
C ALA A 64 48.68 -55.42 -21.67
N ALA A 65 47.73 -56.12 -21.16
CA ALA A 65 47.83 -57.28 -20.25
C ALA A 65 48.21 -57.03 -18.80
N ALA A 66 47.38 -57.69 -18.02
CA ALA A 66 47.61 -58.35 -16.72
C ALA A 66 47.53 -57.45 -15.48
N GLY A 67 46.61 -57.82 -14.65
CA GLY A 67 46.79 -58.63 -13.48
C GLY A 67 46.04 -58.15 -12.27
N ALA A 68 45.06 -58.95 -11.96
CA ALA A 68 44.71 -59.48 -10.65
C ALA A 68 44.50 -58.64 -9.39
N ALA A 69 43.44 -58.99 -8.78
CA ALA A 69 43.21 -59.22 -7.35
C ALA A 69 42.40 -58.17 -6.57
N SER A 70 41.12 -58.46 -6.48
CA SER A 70 40.34 -58.68 -5.25
C SER A 70 40.69 -57.96 -3.96
N ARG A 71 39.75 -57.14 -3.40
CA ARG A 71 39.08 -57.41 -2.14
C ARG A 71 38.04 -56.32 -1.76
N PRO A 72 36.96 -56.68 -1.06
CA PRO A 72 35.84 -55.78 -0.77
C PRO A 72 36.06 -55.04 0.55
N ALA A 73 35.65 -53.79 0.65
CA ALA A 73 35.54 -53.07 1.90
C ALA A 73 34.22 -52.30 1.99
N GLY A 74 33.67 -52.33 3.12
CA GLY A 74 32.34 -52.04 3.56
C GLY A 74 31.80 -50.62 3.43
N PRO A 75 30.56 -50.37 3.92
CA PRO A 75 29.78 -49.18 3.59
C PRO A 75 30.22 -47.95 4.35
N GLY A 76 30.82 -47.03 3.68
CA GLY A 76 31.07 -45.68 4.20
C GLY A 76 29.87 -44.77 4.01
N SER A 77 29.33 -44.34 5.14
CA SER A 77 28.28 -43.34 5.26
C SER A 77 28.67 -42.05 4.56
N GLY A 78 28.11 -41.82 3.35
CA GLY A 78 28.19 -40.55 2.66
C GLY A 78 27.30 -39.52 3.33
N THR A 79 27.81 -38.76 4.27
CA THR A 79 27.22 -37.52 4.76
C THR A 79 27.29 -36.48 3.64
N THR A 80 26.19 -36.32 2.93
CA THR A 80 26.03 -35.17 2.05
C THR A 80 25.98 -33.90 2.92
N ALA A 81 27.11 -33.23 3.00
CA ALA A 81 27.21 -31.90 3.61
C ALA A 81 26.26 -30.94 2.90
N ARG A 82 25.18 -30.64 3.56
CA ARG A 82 24.27 -29.54 3.22
C ARG A 82 25.06 -28.25 3.41
N PRO A 83 25.23 -27.38 2.40
CA PRO A 83 25.90 -26.12 2.61
C PRO A 83 25.08 -25.29 3.58
N ALA A 84 25.61 -25.03 4.75
CA ALA A 84 25.08 -24.11 5.74
C ALA A 84 25.05 -22.72 5.09
N GLY A 85 23.84 -22.24 4.79
CA GLY A 85 23.60 -20.87 4.36
C GLY A 85 23.91 -19.91 5.52
N GLY A 86 25.11 -19.35 5.53
CA GLY A 86 25.48 -18.28 6.43
C GLY A 86 24.63 -17.02 6.21
N PRO A 87 24.45 -16.14 7.22
CA PRO A 87 23.59 -14.95 7.16
C PRO A 87 24.14 -13.78 6.33
N GLY A 88 25.00 -14.04 5.33
CA GLY A 88 25.74 -13.00 4.59
C GLY A 88 25.26 -12.65 3.17
N ALA A 89 24.14 -13.19 2.64
CA ALA A 89 23.83 -13.03 1.22
C ALA A 89 22.52 -12.30 0.85
N PRO A 90 22.07 -11.22 1.52
CA PRO A 90 20.86 -10.52 1.05
C PRO A 90 21.12 -9.48 -0.06
N ALA A 91 22.33 -8.96 -0.22
CA ALA A 91 22.62 -7.92 -1.21
C ALA A 91 22.87 -8.46 -2.62
N ALA A 92 23.46 -9.64 -2.74
CA ALA A 92 23.86 -10.22 -4.03
C ALA A 92 22.67 -10.63 -4.93
N LEU A 93 21.51 -10.95 -4.35
CA LEU A 93 20.31 -11.38 -5.10
C LEU A 93 19.56 -10.22 -5.76
N PHE A 94 19.81 -8.98 -5.35
CA PHE A 94 19.35 -7.77 -6.05
C PHE A 94 20.45 -7.19 -6.97
N ALA A 95 21.69 -7.64 -6.82
CA ALA A 95 22.84 -7.22 -7.63
C ALA A 95 22.82 -7.84 -9.05
N GLY A 96 22.00 -8.85 -9.29
CA GLY A 96 21.90 -9.52 -10.61
C GLY A 96 21.14 -8.75 -11.68
N SER A 97 20.69 -7.52 -11.44
CA SER A 97 20.10 -6.66 -12.47
C SER A 97 20.98 -5.43 -12.69
N THR A 98 21.95 -5.60 -13.58
CA THR A 98 22.58 -4.56 -14.40
C THR A 98 22.99 -3.27 -13.71
N THR A 99 24.28 -2.99 -13.71
CA THR A 99 24.94 -1.68 -13.64
C THR A 99 24.47 -0.69 -14.73
N ALA A 100 23.49 -1.06 -15.56
CA ALA A 100 22.90 -0.18 -16.56
C ALA A 100 22.24 1.01 -15.86
N ARG A 101 22.68 2.21 -16.22
CA ARG A 101 22.10 3.46 -15.75
C ARG A 101 20.60 3.49 -16.09
N PRO A 102 19.72 3.95 -15.19
CA PRO A 102 18.30 4.06 -15.48
C PRO A 102 18.09 4.92 -16.73
N GLY A 103 17.13 4.54 -17.58
CA GLY A 103 16.80 5.26 -18.80
C GLY A 103 16.32 6.69 -18.51
N PHE A 104 16.22 7.51 -19.55
CA PHE A 104 15.80 8.91 -19.43
C PHE A 104 14.45 9.02 -18.71
N TRP A 105 13.45 8.25 -19.12
CA TRP A 105 12.11 8.29 -18.55
C TRP A 105 12.06 7.90 -17.06
N VAL A 106 12.83 6.88 -16.65
CA VAL A 106 12.93 6.48 -15.24
C VAL A 106 13.56 7.59 -14.40
N ARG A 107 14.60 8.26 -14.91
CA ARG A 107 15.25 9.38 -14.20
C ARG A 107 14.29 10.55 -14.04
N MET A 108 13.59 10.92 -15.12
CA MET A 108 12.58 11.97 -15.10
C MET A 108 11.49 11.65 -14.09
N ALA A 109 10.92 10.42 -14.14
CA ALA A 109 9.89 9.98 -13.22
C ALA A 109 10.36 10.03 -11.75
N LEU A 110 11.60 9.58 -11.47
CA LEU A 110 12.15 9.63 -10.11
C LEU A 110 12.36 11.06 -9.62
N ILE A 111 12.89 11.95 -10.47
CA ILE A 111 13.09 13.37 -10.13
C ILE A 111 11.73 14.01 -9.81
N LEU A 112 10.73 13.82 -10.66
CA LEU A 112 9.37 14.33 -10.44
C LEU A 112 8.77 13.75 -9.14
N THR A 113 8.97 12.45 -8.88
CA THR A 113 8.50 11.83 -7.63
C THR A 113 9.15 12.47 -6.40
N ILE A 114 10.46 12.77 -6.45
CA ILE A 114 11.17 13.42 -5.35
C ILE A 114 10.70 14.87 -5.17
N ILE A 115 10.52 15.63 -6.26
CA ILE A 115 9.99 17.00 -6.19
C ILE A 115 8.58 17.00 -5.60
N GLY A 116 7.70 16.13 -6.10
CA GLY A 116 6.35 15.96 -5.57
C GLY A 116 6.35 15.55 -4.10
N LEU A 117 7.27 14.66 -3.69
CA LEU A 117 7.42 14.25 -2.29
C LEU A 117 7.86 15.40 -1.40
N ALA A 118 8.80 16.22 -1.85
CA ALA A 118 9.23 17.40 -1.10
C ALA A 118 8.07 18.38 -0.90
N ALA A 119 7.29 18.66 -1.94
CA ALA A 119 6.09 19.47 -1.85
C ALA A 119 5.03 18.84 -0.92
N HIS A 120 4.82 17.51 -1.00
CA HIS A 120 3.88 16.79 -0.16
C HIS A 120 4.25 16.85 1.31
N ILE A 121 5.51 16.58 1.66
CA ILE A 121 6.02 16.71 3.04
C ILE A 121 5.82 18.14 3.54
N THR A 122 6.21 19.15 2.73
CA THR A 122 6.03 20.55 3.09
C THR A 122 4.54 20.89 3.30
N GLY A 123 3.65 20.38 2.44
CA GLY A 123 2.20 20.55 2.57
C GLY A 123 1.64 19.96 3.87
N VAL A 124 2.06 18.75 4.24
CA VAL A 124 1.68 18.12 5.52
C VAL A 124 2.23 18.89 6.71
N LEU A 125 3.48 19.34 6.65
CA LEU A 125 4.10 20.12 7.73
C LEU A 125 3.44 21.50 7.90
N THR A 126 3.19 22.22 6.81
CA THR A 126 2.52 23.54 6.86
C THR A 126 1.09 23.42 7.36
N ARG A 127 0.39 22.31 7.07
CA ARG A 127 -0.92 22.01 7.66
C ARG A 127 -0.83 21.89 9.18
N GLY A 128 0.12 21.09 9.69
CA GLY A 128 0.34 20.95 11.13
C GLY A 128 0.72 22.25 11.80
N LEU A 129 1.60 23.03 11.18
CA LEU A 129 2.03 24.34 11.69
C LEU A 129 0.87 25.35 11.70
N SER A 130 -0.03 25.33 10.71
CA SER A 130 -1.19 26.23 10.67
C SER A 130 -2.17 26.00 11.81
N GLU A 131 -2.22 24.80 12.33
CA GLU A 131 -3.13 24.37 13.39
C GLU A 131 -2.44 24.22 14.75
N HIS A 132 -1.11 24.46 14.81
CA HIS A 132 -0.27 24.26 16.01
C HIS A 132 -0.37 22.84 16.60
N ARG A 133 -0.55 21.84 15.74
CA ARG A 133 -0.69 20.42 16.11
C ARG A 133 -0.20 19.50 15.00
N VAL A 134 -0.10 18.20 15.31
CA VAL A 134 0.16 17.20 14.28
C VAL A 134 -1.06 17.06 13.36
N PRO A 135 -0.87 16.97 12.03
CA PRO A 135 -1.96 17.05 11.03
C PRO A 135 -2.60 15.68 10.77
N TRP A 136 -3.24 15.10 11.78
CA TRP A 136 -4.03 13.85 11.65
C TRP A 136 -5.31 13.83 12.48
N GLY A 137 -5.92 15.00 12.62
CA GLY A 137 -7.17 15.16 13.36
C GLY A 137 -8.44 14.79 12.59
N ASN A 138 -8.35 14.59 11.26
CA ASN A 138 -9.48 14.21 10.42
C ASN A 138 -9.04 13.30 9.25
N MET A 139 -10.02 12.77 8.49
CA MET A 139 -9.71 11.81 7.42
C MET A 139 -8.94 12.43 6.25
N TYR A 140 -9.15 13.70 5.95
CA TYR A 140 -8.39 14.40 4.92
C TYR A 140 -6.90 14.43 5.27
N GLU A 141 -6.57 14.85 6.50
CA GLU A 141 -5.20 14.89 7.01
C GLU A 141 -4.57 13.49 7.09
N PHE A 142 -5.36 12.52 7.53
CA PHE A 142 -4.90 11.14 7.66
C PHE A 142 -4.58 10.50 6.30
N VAL A 143 -5.43 10.69 5.29
CA VAL A 143 -5.19 10.18 3.93
C VAL A 143 -3.99 10.88 3.29
N THR A 144 -3.84 12.20 3.45
CA THR A 144 -2.67 12.93 2.95
C THR A 144 -1.38 12.43 3.60
N ALA A 145 -1.37 12.18 4.90
CA ALA A 145 -0.19 11.66 5.61
C ALA A 145 0.15 10.21 5.21
N ILE A 146 -0.85 9.32 5.05
CA ILE A 146 -0.62 7.94 4.58
C ILE A 146 -0.04 7.92 3.17
N THR A 147 -0.60 8.71 2.26
CA THR A 147 -0.13 8.77 0.87
C THR A 147 1.27 9.36 0.79
N CYS A 148 1.59 10.36 1.62
CA CYS A 148 2.95 10.86 1.79
C CYS A 148 3.91 9.74 2.22
N MET A 149 3.54 8.97 3.25
CA MET A 149 4.36 7.85 3.73
C MET A 149 4.52 6.76 2.67
N ALA A 150 3.47 6.43 1.92
CA ALA A 150 3.57 5.45 0.83
C ALA A 150 4.59 5.89 -0.24
N VAL A 151 4.66 7.19 -0.55
CA VAL A 151 5.66 7.71 -1.51
C VAL A 151 7.06 7.78 -0.88
N ILE A 152 7.20 8.07 0.42
CA ILE A 152 8.49 7.94 1.12
C ILE A 152 9.02 6.50 1.00
N VAL A 153 8.17 5.51 1.26
CA VAL A 153 8.53 4.08 1.12
C VAL A 153 8.86 3.75 -0.33
N LEU A 154 8.08 4.25 -1.30
CA LEU A 154 8.36 4.08 -2.73
C LEU A 154 9.77 4.60 -3.09
N VAL A 155 10.10 5.82 -2.69
CA VAL A 155 11.41 6.43 -2.97
C VAL A 155 12.53 5.65 -2.28
N ALA A 156 12.36 5.29 -1.00
CA ALA A 156 13.33 4.50 -0.25
C ALA A 156 13.59 3.13 -0.90
N VAL A 157 12.54 2.42 -1.32
CA VAL A 157 12.63 1.13 -2.01
C VAL A 157 13.26 1.30 -3.39
N SER A 158 12.88 2.33 -4.13
CA SER A 158 13.42 2.64 -5.46
C SER A 158 14.92 2.91 -5.40
N LEU A 159 15.38 3.70 -4.45
CA LEU A 159 16.79 4.03 -4.29
C LEU A 159 17.61 2.85 -3.74
N ARG A 160 17.06 2.15 -2.72
CA ARG A 160 17.78 1.05 -2.03
C ARG A 160 17.88 -0.22 -2.84
N TYR A 161 16.82 -0.56 -3.59
CA TYR A 161 16.71 -1.82 -4.33
C TYR A 161 16.64 -1.63 -5.86
N LYS A 162 16.77 -0.39 -6.35
CA LYS A 162 16.63 -0.02 -7.77
C LYS A 162 15.30 -0.52 -8.38
N ALA A 163 14.26 -0.53 -7.56
CA ALA A 163 12.93 -1.04 -7.90
C ALA A 163 12.04 0.02 -8.55
N TYR A 164 12.54 0.75 -9.54
CA TYR A 164 11.84 1.87 -10.20
C TYR A 164 10.54 1.45 -10.88
N TYR A 165 10.43 0.18 -11.28
CA TYR A 165 9.25 -0.40 -11.94
C TYR A 165 7.97 -0.36 -11.07
N ILE A 166 8.08 -0.23 -9.74
CA ILE A 166 6.89 -0.12 -8.86
C ILE A 166 6.29 1.30 -8.85
N GLY A 167 7.01 2.30 -9.37
CA GLY A 167 6.63 3.71 -9.26
C GLY A 167 5.24 4.00 -9.82
N LEU A 168 4.95 3.54 -11.04
CA LEU A 168 3.63 3.69 -11.66
C LEU A 168 2.51 3.12 -10.78
N PHE A 169 2.71 1.89 -10.28
CA PHE A 169 1.68 1.14 -9.56
C PHE A 169 1.43 1.66 -8.14
N VAL A 170 2.41 2.31 -7.52
CA VAL A 170 2.24 2.97 -6.22
C VAL A 170 1.68 4.37 -6.39
N LEU A 171 2.15 5.15 -7.38
CA LEU A 171 1.64 6.51 -7.60
C LEU A 171 0.18 6.51 -8.07
N LEU A 172 -0.27 5.51 -8.81
CA LEU A 172 -1.66 5.43 -9.26
C LEU A 172 -2.66 5.49 -8.10
N PRO A 173 -2.66 4.57 -7.13
CA PRO A 173 -3.56 4.67 -5.98
C PRO A 173 -3.31 5.90 -5.10
N VAL A 174 -2.07 6.40 -5.02
CA VAL A 174 -1.75 7.64 -4.30
C VAL A 174 -2.43 8.85 -4.93
N VAL A 175 -2.32 9.04 -6.24
CA VAL A 175 -2.95 10.16 -6.96
C VAL A 175 -4.47 10.07 -6.86
N CYS A 176 -5.05 8.87 -7.00
CA CYS A 176 -6.49 8.65 -6.82
C CYS A 176 -6.94 9.02 -5.38
N ALA A 177 -6.20 8.57 -4.36
CA ALA A 177 -6.52 8.85 -2.96
C ALA A 177 -6.40 10.35 -2.63
N LEU A 178 -5.36 11.03 -3.14
CA LEU A 178 -5.22 12.49 -3.00
C LEU A 178 -6.31 13.25 -3.75
N GLY A 179 -6.70 12.80 -4.93
CA GLY A 179 -7.85 13.34 -5.66
C GLY A 179 -9.14 13.25 -4.84
N VAL A 180 -9.43 12.09 -4.26
CA VAL A 180 -10.57 11.91 -3.34
C VAL A 180 -10.41 12.80 -2.09
N ALA A 181 -9.19 12.93 -1.55
CA ALA A 181 -8.95 13.75 -0.38
C ALA A 181 -9.34 15.22 -0.62
N VAL A 182 -8.97 15.80 -1.76
CA VAL A 182 -9.25 17.22 -2.05
C VAL A 182 -10.66 17.48 -2.56
N THR A 183 -11.32 16.48 -3.18
CA THR A 183 -12.64 16.68 -3.80
C THR A 183 -13.81 16.20 -2.95
N VAL A 184 -13.61 15.13 -2.16
CA VAL A 184 -14.71 14.46 -1.44
C VAL A 184 -14.62 14.63 0.07
N ILE A 185 -13.43 14.50 0.65
CA ILE A 185 -13.23 14.48 2.10
C ILE A 185 -12.46 15.70 2.63
N TYR A 186 -12.34 16.73 1.80
CA TYR A 186 -11.67 17.97 2.21
C TYR A 186 -12.27 18.52 3.50
N THR A 187 -11.39 18.87 4.43
CA THR A 187 -11.77 19.45 5.71
C THR A 187 -10.90 20.68 5.98
N PRO A 188 -11.50 21.88 6.19
CA PRO A 188 -10.74 23.08 6.53
C PRO A 188 -9.88 22.89 7.78
N ALA A 189 -8.80 23.66 7.89
CA ALA A 189 -7.97 23.70 9.10
C ALA A 189 -8.80 24.14 10.31
N GLY A 190 -8.74 23.40 11.41
CA GLY A 190 -9.58 23.63 12.58
C GLY A 190 -9.02 23.05 13.88
N SER A 191 -9.70 23.33 14.97
CA SER A 191 -9.36 22.82 16.31
C SER A 191 -9.71 21.33 16.42
N LEU A 192 -8.92 20.60 17.24
CA LEU A 192 -9.22 19.22 17.61
C LEU A 192 -10.35 19.11 18.61
N VAL A 193 -11.16 18.06 18.46
CA VAL A 193 -12.07 17.64 19.53
C VAL A 193 -11.30 17.20 20.79
N PRO A 194 -11.85 17.36 22.00
CA PRO A 194 -11.13 17.08 23.25
C PRO A 194 -10.49 15.70 23.33
N ALA A 195 -11.15 14.65 22.83
CA ALA A 195 -10.64 13.27 22.83
C ALA A 195 -9.32 13.13 22.06
N LEU A 196 -9.03 14.00 21.10
CA LEU A 196 -7.80 13.98 20.31
C LEU A 196 -6.68 14.85 20.91
N GLN A 197 -6.90 15.50 22.05
CA GLN A 197 -5.91 16.39 22.71
C GLN A 197 -4.99 15.59 23.65
N SER A 198 -4.32 14.56 23.14
CA SER A 198 -3.37 13.74 23.89
C SER A 198 -2.12 13.50 23.04
N TYR A 199 -0.95 13.47 23.65
CA TYR A 199 0.28 13.13 22.94
C TYR A 199 0.31 11.66 22.50
N TRP A 200 -0.42 10.77 23.19
CA TRP A 200 -0.50 9.36 22.82
C TRP A 200 -1.20 9.13 21.48
N ILE A 201 -2.19 9.98 21.13
CA ILE A 201 -2.80 9.87 19.80
C ILE A 201 -1.81 10.23 18.69
N ALA A 202 -0.93 11.21 18.94
CA ALA A 202 0.09 11.57 17.97
C ALA A 202 1.07 10.40 17.72
N ILE A 203 1.48 9.69 18.77
CA ILE A 203 2.33 8.49 18.66
C ILE A 203 1.59 7.37 17.94
N HIS A 204 0.36 7.06 18.38
CA HIS A 204 -0.50 6.03 17.79
C HIS A 204 -0.71 6.26 16.29
N VAL A 205 -1.22 7.41 15.92
CA VAL A 205 -1.59 7.70 14.53
C VAL A 205 -0.35 7.77 13.64
N THR A 206 0.77 8.29 14.13
CA THR A 206 2.04 8.26 13.39
C THR A 206 2.47 6.82 13.08
N ALA A 207 2.44 5.93 14.07
CA ALA A 207 2.76 4.52 13.86
C ALA A 207 1.81 3.86 12.86
N MET A 208 0.50 4.15 12.93
CA MET A 208 -0.50 3.64 11.99
C MET A 208 -0.27 4.16 10.57
N ILE A 209 0.09 5.43 10.39
CA ILE A 209 0.45 6.03 9.09
C ILE A 209 1.67 5.31 8.49
N VAL A 210 2.73 5.14 9.28
CA VAL A 210 3.96 4.47 8.82
C VAL A 210 3.67 3.02 8.41
N ALA A 211 2.98 2.26 9.26
CA ALA A 211 2.62 0.88 8.96
C ALA A 211 1.72 0.76 7.73
N THR A 212 0.72 1.63 7.60
CA THR A 212 -0.21 1.62 6.45
C THR A 212 0.51 1.95 5.15
N GLY A 213 1.41 2.94 5.13
CA GLY A 213 2.23 3.25 3.96
C GLY A 213 3.09 2.07 3.51
N LEU A 214 3.71 1.35 4.45
CA LEU A 214 4.44 0.12 4.19
C LEU A 214 3.52 -0.99 3.65
N PHE A 215 2.35 -1.20 4.23
CA PHE A 215 1.39 -2.21 3.77
C PHE A 215 0.87 -1.90 2.36
N ILE A 216 0.65 -0.63 1.99
CA ILE A 216 0.27 -0.23 0.62
C ILE A 216 1.33 -0.67 -0.38
N VAL A 217 2.61 -0.35 -0.15
CA VAL A 217 3.70 -0.74 -1.04
C VAL A 217 3.85 -2.27 -1.07
N GLY A 218 3.68 -2.95 0.06
CA GLY A 218 3.64 -4.40 0.14
C GLY A 218 2.51 -5.02 -0.69
N ALA A 219 1.30 -4.47 -0.62
CA ALA A 219 0.14 -4.95 -1.39
C ALA A 219 0.32 -4.73 -2.90
N VAL A 220 0.80 -3.55 -3.30
CA VAL A 220 1.11 -3.25 -4.71
C VAL A 220 2.14 -4.23 -5.25
N THR A 221 3.24 -4.47 -4.53
CA THR A 221 4.27 -5.41 -4.97
C THR A 221 3.78 -6.85 -5.02
N THR A 222 2.84 -7.23 -4.14
CA THR A 222 2.19 -8.55 -4.19
C THR A 222 1.24 -8.68 -5.37
N ALA A 223 0.47 -7.65 -5.69
CA ALA A 223 -0.37 -7.66 -6.89
C ALA A 223 0.49 -7.82 -8.15
N MET A 224 1.59 -7.08 -8.25
CA MET A 224 2.57 -7.22 -9.35
C MET A 224 3.18 -8.62 -9.39
N TYR A 225 3.48 -9.23 -8.22
CA TYR A 225 3.95 -10.62 -8.13
C TYR A 225 2.94 -11.58 -8.77
N LEU A 226 1.66 -11.48 -8.42
CA LEU A 226 0.62 -12.36 -8.96
C LEU A 226 0.46 -12.20 -10.47
N LEU A 227 0.60 -10.98 -11.01
CA LEU A 227 0.57 -10.73 -12.44
C LEU A 227 1.77 -11.36 -13.16
N ALA A 228 2.98 -11.18 -12.62
CA ALA A 228 4.20 -11.76 -13.17
C ALA A 228 4.21 -13.29 -13.11
N ASP A 229 3.80 -13.89 -11.98
CA ASP A 229 3.69 -15.35 -11.81
C ASP A 229 2.64 -15.95 -12.77
N ARG A 230 1.51 -15.26 -12.95
CA ARG A 230 0.49 -15.70 -13.92
C ARG A 230 1.03 -15.69 -15.34
N HIS A 231 1.79 -14.67 -15.71
CA HIS A 231 2.42 -14.55 -17.04
C HIS A 231 3.42 -15.69 -17.26
N GLU A 232 4.39 -15.89 -16.34
CA GLU A 232 5.40 -16.96 -16.47
C GLU A 232 4.77 -18.35 -16.61
N ARG A 233 3.72 -18.63 -15.82
CA ARG A 233 3.01 -19.92 -15.90
C ARG A 233 2.30 -20.13 -17.24
N ARG A 234 1.71 -19.08 -17.81
CA ARG A 234 1.06 -19.18 -19.13
C ARG A 234 2.08 -19.46 -20.22
N VAL A 235 3.22 -18.75 -20.18
CA VAL A 235 4.33 -18.99 -21.11
C VAL A 235 4.88 -20.41 -20.95
N ALA A 236 5.12 -20.87 -19.73
CA ALA A 236 5.60 -22.22 -19.45
C ALA A 236 4.61 -23.33 -19.89
N ALA A 237 3.30 -23.04 -19.91
CA ALA A 237 2.27 -23.95 -20.38
C ALA A 237 2.03 -23.87 -21.91
N GLY A 238 2.85 -23.11 -22.66
CA GLY A 238 2.66 -22.92 -24.10
C GLY A 238 1.37 -22.17 -24.49
N LEU A 239 0.69 -21.55 -23.50
CA LEU A 239 -0.55 -20.83 -23.76
C LEU A 239 -0.25 -19.42 -24.31
N PRO A 240 -1.11 -18.91 -25.24
CA PRO A 240 -0.94 -17.57 -25.73
C PRO A 240 -0.97 -16.58 -24.58
N SER A 241 0.15 -15.93 -24.34
CA SER A 241 0.25 -14.86 -23.34
C SER A 241 0.23 -13.54 -24.10
N LYS A 242 -0.72 -12.67 -23.77
CA LYS A 242 -0.67 -11.28 -24.25
C LYS A 242 0.53 -10.64 -23.56
N THR A 243 1.67 -10.64 -24.23
CA THR A 243 2.88 -9.96 -23.79
C THR A 243 2.65 -8.46 -23.98
N THR A 244 1.93 -7.84 -23.05
CA THR A 244 1.84 -6.38 -23.01
C THR A 244 3.18 -5.80 -22.57
N GLY A 245 3.55 -4.62 -23.05
CA GLY A 245 4.81 -3.97 -22.70
C GLY A 245 5.12 -3.94 -21.20
N ILE A 246 4.07 -3.89 -20.35
CA ILE A 246 4.19 -3.96 -18.89
C ILE A 246 4.87 -5.27 -18.44
N MET A 247 4.49 -6.43 -19.00
CA MET A 247 5.03 -7.72 -18.59
C MET A 247 6.52 -7.87 -18.90
N LEU A 248 7.02 -7.22 -19.97
CA LEU A 248 8.43 -7.23 -20.36
C LEU A 248 9.32 -6.44 -19.38
N HIS A 249 8.75 -5.50 -18.66
CA HIS A 249 9.47 -4.63 -17.71
C HIS A 249 9.37 -5.09 -16.26
N LEU A 250 8.48 -6.05 -15.96
CA LEU A 250 8.36 -6.61 -14.62
C LEU A 250 9.57 -7.50 -14.29
N PRO A 251 10.11 -7.41 -13.08
CA PRO A 251 11.14 -8.34 -12.64
C PRO A 251 10.54 -9.74 -12.40
N LYS A 252 11.46 -10.72 -12.24
CA LYS A 252 11.07 -12.09 -11.92
C LYS A 252 10.17 -12.11 -10.65
N PRO A 253 9.15 -12.98 -10.60
CA PRO A 253 8.22 -13.07 -9.47
C PRO A 253 8.91 -13.21 -8.12
N LEU A 254 10.02 -13.94 -8.05
CA LEU A 254 10.79 -14.11 -6.82
C LEU A 254 11.29 -12.78 -6.22
N VAL A 255 11.64 -11.80 -7.06
CA VAL A 255 12.11 -10.48 -6.60
C VAL A 255 10.96 -9.72 -5.98
N LEU A 256 9.79 -9.75 -6.61
CA LEU A 256 8.56 -9.10 -6.12
C LEU A 256 8.08 -9.73 -4.81
N ASP A 257 8.06 -11.07 -4.71
CA ASP A 257 7.71 -11.79 -3.48
C ASP A 257 8.63 -11.42 -2.30
N ARG A 258 9.94 -11.33 -2.55
CA ARG A 258 10.91 -10.92 -1.52
C ARG A 258 10.75 -9.47 -1.09
N LEU A 259 10.49 -8.58 -2.05
CA LEU A 259 10.28 -7.16 -1.75
C LEU A 259 9.03 -6.97 -0.90
N SER A 260 7.91 -7.58 -1.31
CA SER A 260 6.67 -7.59 -0.57
C SER A 260 6.86 -8.12 0.87
N TYR A 261 7.48 -9.30 1.01
CA TYR A 261 7.72 -9.90 2.32
C TYR A 261 8.52 -8.97 3.24
N ARG A 262 9.59 -8.34 2.73
CA ARG A 262 10.40 -7.41 3.54
C ARG A 262 9.60 -6.20 3.99
N THR A 263 8.78 -5.64 3.11
CA THR A 263 7.94 -4.49 3.46
C THR A 263 6.97 -4.85 4.59
N ILE A 264 6.34 -6.04 4.52
CA ILE A 264 5.43 -6.51 5.57
C ILE A 264 6.18 -6.82 6.87
N LEU A 265 7.39 -7.38 6.79
CA LEU A 265 8.21 -7.67 7.97
C LEU A 265 8.54 -6.42 8.79
N PHE A 266 8.69 -5.26 8.13
CA PHE A 266 8.86 -3.97 8.81
C PHE A 266 7.51 -3.35 9.23
N ALA A 267 6.46 -3.50 8.42
CA ALA A 267 5.15 -2.93 8.70
C ALA A 267 4.50 -3.54 9.96
N PHE A 268 4.61 -4.84 10.13
CA PHE A 268 3.92 -5.57 11.19
C PHE A 268 4.34 -5.18 12.62
N PRO A 269 5.63 -5.06 12.98
CA PRO A 269 6.03 -4.57 14.30
C PRO A 269 5.55 -3.14 14.56
N VAL A 270 5.59 -2.26 13.54
CA VAL A 270 5.11 -0.88 13.66
C VAL A 270 3.60 -0.85 13.88
N TRP A 271 2.84 -1.70 13.16
CA TRP A 271 1.40 -1.85 13.37
C TRP A 271 1.08 -2.35 14.78
N THR A 272 1.82 -3.35 15.27
CA THR A 272 1.68 -3.89 16.63
C THR A 272 1.92 -2.80 17.67
N PHE A 273 3.01 -2.04 17.53
CA PHE A 273 3.31 -0.90 18.38
C PHE A 273 2.19 0.15 18.32
N GLY A 274 1.69 0.44 17.11
CA GLY A 274 0.57 1.35 16.91
C GLY A 274 -0.68 0.94 17.67
N ILE A 275 -1.05 -0.36 17.65
CA ILE A 275 -2.20 -0.88 18.44
C ILE A 275 -1.96 -0.67 19.93
N MET A 276 -0.77 -0.98 20.46
CA MET A 276 -0.46 -0.78 21.89
C MET A 276 -0.53 0.69 22.28
N ALA A 277 0.04 1.60 21.48
CA ALA A 277 -0.03 3.03 21.72
C ALA A 277 -1.49 3.55 21.65
N GLY A 278 -2.30 2.97 20.76
CA GLY A 278 -3.73 3.25 20.64
C GLY A 278 -4.53 2.81 21.86
N ALA A 279 -4.19 1.68 22.47
CA ALA A 279 -4.80 1.23 23.71
C ALA A 279 -4.53 2.20 24.86
N ILE A 280 -3.29 2.70 24.99
CA ILE A 280 -2.93 3.70 26.03
C ILE A 280 -3.69 5.01 25.77
N TRP A 281 -3.82 5.43 24.51
CA TRP A 281 -4.61 6.60 24.17
C TRP A 281 -6.11 6.37 24.50
N ALA A 282 -6.67 5.20 24.22
CA ALA A 282 -8.06 4.85 24.48
C ALA A 282 -8.40 4.92 25.98
N ASP A 283 -7.46 4.54 26.85
CA ASP A 283 -7.59 4.68 28.29
C ASP A 283 -7.74 6.17 28.69
N GLN A 284 -6.93 7.05 28.12
CA GLN A 284 -7.02 8.48 28.39
C GLN A 284 -8.29 9.14 27.81
N ALA A 285 -8.72 8.69 26.64
CA ALA A 285 -9.86 9.28 25.93
C ALA A 285 -11.20 8.76 26.43
N TRP A 286 -11.28 7.50 26.84
CA TRP A 286 -12.53 6.78 27.16
C TRP A 286 -12.49 5.98 28.46
N GLY A 287 -11.41 6.04 29.23
CA GLY A 287 -11.26 5.34 30.51
C GLY A 287 -11.12 3.82 30.38
N ARG A 288 -10.69 3.29 29.23
CA ARG A 288 -10.50 1.87 28.96
C ARG A 288 -9.48 1.62 27.85
N TYR A 289 -8.64 0.60 28.04
CA TYR A 289 -7.61 0.24 27.03
C TYR A 289 -8.19 -0.41 25.78
N TRP A 290 -9.32 -1.14 25.92
CA TRP A 290 -9.93 -1.90 24.83
C TRP A 290 -11.43 -2.09 25.09
N GLY A 291 -12.26 -1.99 24.08
CA GLY A 291 -13.70 -2.10 24.20
C GLY A 291 -14.41 -2.70 22.98
N TRP A 292 -13.64 -3.34 22.09
CA TRP A 292 -14.19 -3.95 20.88
C TRP A 292 -14.95 -2.98 19.98
N ASP A 293 -14.56 -1.71 20.00
CA ASP A 293 -15.04 -0.74 19.00
C ASP A 293 -14.74 -1.28 17.59
N PRO A 294 -15.58 -0.98 16.59
CA PRO A 294 -15.36 -1.50 15.23
C PRO A 294 -13.94 -1.31 14.69
N LYS A 295 -13.31 -0.15 14.92
CA LYS A 295 -11.92 0.09 14.50
C LYS A 295 -10.90 -0.75 15.28
N GLU A 296 -11.09 -0.90 16.58
CA GLU A 296 -10.25 -1.77 17.42
C GLU A 296 -10.33 -3.21 16.91
N THR A 297 -11.55 -3.72 16.70
CA THR A 297 -11.81 -5.07 16.20
C THR A 297 -11.15 -5.34 14.86
N TRP A 298 -11.31 -4.44 13.88
CA TRP A 298 -10.71 -4.61 12.55
C TRP A 298 -9.20 -4.38 12.54
N SER A 299 -8.67 -3.58 13.48
CA SER A 299 -7.22 -3.47 13.69
C SER A 299 -6.64 -4.80 14.18
N PHE A 300 -7.35 -5.48 15.09
CA PHE A 300 -6.97 -6.80 15.59
C PHE A 300 -7.10 -7.88 14.51
N ILE A 301 -8.20 -7.90 13.74
CA ILE A 301 -8.36 -8.83 12.59
C ILE A 301 -7.21 -8.66 11.61
N THR A 302 -6.86 -7.43 11.26
CA THR A 302 -5.70 -7.12 10.39
C THR A 302 -4.42 -7.68 10.99
N TRP A 303 -4.19 -7.49 12.29
CA TRP A 303 -3.04 -8.02 13.00
C TRP A 303 -2.97 -9.55 12.93
N VAL A 304 -4.08 -10.24 13.22
CA VAL A 304 -4.17 -11.72 13.18
C VAL A 304 -3.82 -12.25 11.78
N VAL A 305 -4.37 -11.65 10.71
CA VAL A 305 -4.10 -12.10 9.34
C VAL A 305 -2.63 -11.91 8.96
N TYR A 306 -2.02 -10.77 9.30
CA TYR A 306 -0.60 -10.55 9.03
C TYR A 306 0.33 -11.38 9.91
N ALA A 307 -0.03 -11.62 11.18
CA ALA A 307 0.67 -12.56 12.05
C ALA A 307 0.65 -13.97 11.45
N GLY A 308 -0.52 -14.43 11.00
CA GLY A 308 -0.68 -15.70 10.30
C GLY A 308 0.13 -15.77 9.01
N PHE A 309 0.18 -14.71 8.22
CA PHE A 309 1.03 -14.61 7.02
C PHE A 309 2.51 -14.79 7.37
N LEU A 310 3.02 -14.04 8.35
CA LEU A 310 4.42 -14.11 8.77
C LEU A 310 4.76 -15.47 9.37
N HIS A 311 3.87 -16.01 10.21
CA HIS A 311 4.01 -17.34 10.80
C HIS A 311 4.07 -18.44 9.73
N ALA A 312 3.12 -18.44 8.79
CA ALA A 312 3.11 -19.42 7.69
C ALA A 312 4.36 -19.35 6.82
N ARG A 313 4.94 -18.17 6.61
CA ARG A 313 6.19 -18.01 5.88
C ARG A 313 7.40 -18.49 6.68
N ALA A 314 7.42 -18.28 7.99
CA ALA A 314 8.53 -18.64 8.86
C ALA A 314 8.59 -20.14 9.15
N THR A 315 7.46 -20.76 9.48
CA THR A 315 7.38 -22.15 9.96
C THR A 315 7.00 -23.14 8.86
N ALA A 316 5.93 -22.89 8.11
CA ALA A 316 5.44 -23.79 7.07
C ALA A 316 6.12 -23.58 5.70
N GLY A 317 7.05 -22.60 5.60
CA GLY A 317 7.75 -22.29 4.35
C GLY A 317 6.84 -21.83 3.22
N TRP A 318 5.64 -21.33 3.54
CA TRP A 318 4.68 -20.86 2.53
C TRP A 318 5.27 -19.69 1.75
N ARG A 319 5.41 -19.90 0.46
CA ARG A 319 5.92 -18.91 -0.49
C ARG A 319 5.01 -18.86 -1.71
N GLY A 320 5.20 -17.83 -2.52
CA GLY A 320 4.46 -17.73 -3.76
C GLY A 320 2.98 -17.39 -3.55
N ARG A 321 2.10 -17.96 -4.37
CA ARG A 321 0.68 -17.58 -4.47
C ARG A 321 -0.10 -17.72 -3.16
N ARG A 322 0.13 -18.78 -2.39
CA ARG A 322 -0.59 -19.01 -1.12
C ARG A 322 -0.32 -17.85 -0.15
N ALA A 323 0.95 -17.49 0.02
CA ALA A 323 1.35 -16.35 0.85
C ALA A 323 0.81 -15.02 0.30
N ALA A 324 0.86 -14.83 -1.03
CA ALA A 324 0.35 -13.63 -1.69
C ALA A 324 -1.16 -13.39 -1.43
N TYR A 325 -1.96 -14.44 -1.49
CA TYR A 325 -3.40 -14.30 -1.21
C TYR A 325 -3.68 -13.94 0.26
N ILE A 326 -2.98 -14.56 1.22
CA ILE A 326 -3.15 -14.21 2.64
C ILE A 326 -2.78 -12.74 2.86
N GLN A 327 -1.69 -12.28 2.26
CA GLN A 327 -1.27 -10.89 2.37
C GLN A 327 -2.32 -9.92 1.79
N LEU A 328 -2.91 -10.24 0.63
CA LEU A 328 -3.96 -9.40 0.05
C LEU A 328 -5.25 -9.41 0.89
N VAL A 329 -5.58 -10.53 1.53
CA VAL A 329 -6.68 -10.59 2.52
C VAL A 329 -6.36 -9.66 3.69
N GLY A 330 -5.14 -9.70 4.24
CA GLY A 330 -4.73 -8.77 5.30
C GLY A 330 -4.81 -7.31 4.88
N PHE A 331 -4.41 -6.99 3.64
CA PHE A 331 -4.55 -5.65 3.09
C PHE A 331 -6.02 -5.25 2.91
N SER A 332 -6.89 -6.16 2.49
CA SER A 332 -8.33 -5.91 2.39
C SER A 332 -8.95 -5.62 3.76
N CYS A 333 -8.55 -6.35 4.81
CA CYS A 333 -8.96 -6.06 6.19
C CYS A 333 -8.51 -4.66 6.64
N LEU A 334 -7.26 -4.29 6.33
CA LEU A 334 -6.73 -2.95 6.59
C LEU A 334 -7.53 -1.87 5.86
N MET A 335 -7.83 -2.05 4.58
CA MET A 335 -8.61 -1.09 3.80
C MET A 335 -10.05 -0.99 4.30
N PHE A 336 -10.65 -2.10 4.70
CA PHE A 336 -11.96 -2.07 5.33
C PHE A 336 -11.94 -1.32 6.67
N ASN A 337 -10.92 -1.52 7.49
CA ASN A 337 -10.72 -0.74 8.71
C ASN A 337 -10.56 0.76 8.43
N LEU A 338 -9.79 1.12 7.38
CA LEU A 338 -9.52 2.50 7.03
C LEU A 338 -10.74 3.18 6.38
N VAL A 339 -11.39 2.53 5.43
CA VAL A 339 -12.44 3.11 4.61
C VAL A 339 -13.82 2.63 5.06
N GLY A 340 -14.05 1.32 5.12
CA GLY A 340 -15.36 0.72 5.39
C GLY A 340 -15.93 1.11 6.74
N ILE A 341 -15.12 1.04 7.79
CA ILE A 341 -15.56 1.43 9.13
C ILE A 341 -15.91 2.92 9.21
N ASN A 342 -15.16 3.78 8.54
CA ASN A 342 -15.46 5.22 8.56
C ASN A 342 -16.70 5.60 7.74
N LEU A 343 -17.05 4.81 6.72
CA LEU A 343 -18.20 5.09 5.85
C LEU A 343 -19.50 4.47 6.34
N TRP A 344 -19.44 3.24 6.86
CA TRP A 344 -20.65 2.42 7.08
C TRP A 344 -20.93 2.08 8.54
N VAL A 345 -19.97 2.29 9.44
CA VAL A 345 -20.12 1.84 10.83
C VAL A 345 -19.92 3.01 11.78
N THR A 346 -20.91 3.23 12.66
CA THR A 346 -20.79 4.22 13.75
C THR A 346 -20.03 3.60 14.92
N GLY A 347 -19.10 4.35 15.51
CA GLY A 347 -18.30 3.93 16.65
C GLY A 347 -17.63 5.10 17.33
N LEU A 348 -16.81 4.83 18.33
CA LEU A 348 -16.06 5.85 19.08
C LEU A 348 -15.07 6.63 18.19
N HIS A 349 -14.67 6.06 17.06
CA HIS A 349 -13.78 6.70 16.09
C HIS A 349 -14.52 7.48 14.97
N SER A 350 -15.84 7.66 15.08
CA SER A 350 -16.66 8.34 14.06
C SER A 350 -16.38 9.84 13.92
N TYR A 351 -15.62 10.45 14.84
CA TYR A 351 -15.19 11.86 14.77
C TYR A 351 -14.23 12.13 13.57
N ALA A 352 -13.82 11.12 12.85
CA ALA A 352 -13.01 11.26 11.63
C ALA A 352 -13.75 11.95 10.46
N GLY A 353 -15.02 12.29 10.60
CA GLY A 353 -15.75 13.23 9.73
C GLY A 353 -16.41 12.67 8.48
N LEU A 354 -16.24 11.37 8.16
CA LEU A 354 -16.77 10.79 6.92
C LEU A 354 -18.27 10.48 6.97
N SER A 355 -18.82 10.18 8.14
CA SER A 355 -20.27 9.91 8.30
C SER A 355 -21.15 11.09 7.90
N THR A 356 -20.63 12.32 7.96
CA THR A 356 -21.36 13.53 7.58
C THR A 356 -21.33 13.78 6.06
N VAL A 357 -20.29 13.33 5.38
CA VAL A 357 -20.10 13.56 3.93
C VAL A 357 -21.07 12.73 3.08
N LEU A 358 -21.39 11.51 3.51
CA LEU A 358 -22.39 10.67 2.82
C LEU A 358 -23.83 11.17 3.01
N LEU A 359 -24.12 11.88 4.12
CA LEU A 359 -25.41 12.54 4.32
C LEU A 359 -25.54 13.85 3.52
N VAL A 360 -24.40 14.42 3.09
CA VAL A 360 -24.32 15.67 2.30
C VAL A 360 -24.10 15.40 0.81
N LEU A 361 -23.83 14.15 0.39
CA LEU A 361 -24.02 13.83 -1.02
C LEU A 361 -25.48 14.14 -1.33
N PRO A 362 -25.78 15.21 -2.10
CA PRO A 362 -27.15 15.48 -2.45
C PRO A 362 -27.63 14.20 -3.14
N SER A 363 -28.59 13.50 -2.50
CA SER A 363 -29.54 12.81 -3.32
C SER A 363 -29.80 13.80 -4.46
N ALA A 364 -29.46 13.46 -5.68
CA ALA A 364 -29.78 14.24 -6.85
C ALA A 364 -31.31 14.41 -6.83
N ARG A 365 -31.77 15.34 -6.02
CA ARG A 365 -33.11 15.86 -6.10
C ARG A 365 -33.10 16.65 -7.39
N LEU A 366 -33.53 15.99 -8.46
CA LEU A 366 -34.15 16.70 -9.53
C LEU A 366 -34.91 17.88 -8.90
N PRO A 367 -34.70 19.11 -9.31
CA PRO A 367 -35.41 20.25 -8.77
C PRO A 367 -36.90 19.98 -9.02
N LEU A 368 -37.60 19.51 -7.98
CA LEU A 368 -39.06 19.47 -8.03
C LEU A 368 -39.51 20.91 -8.21
N PRO A 369 -40.41 21.20 -9.17
CA PRO A 369 -40.94 22.53 -9.39
C PRO A 369 -41.42 23.11 -8.07
N SER A 370 -41.14 24.37 -7.83
CA SER A 370 -41.45 25.10 -6.58
C SER A 370 -42.89 24.90 -6.09
N ALA A 371 -43.85 24.71 -7.00
CA ALA A 371 -45.26 24.44 -6.71
C ALA A 371 -45.54 23.12 -5.93
N THR A 372 -44.66 22.11 -6.00
CA THR A 372 -44.81 20.86 -5.25
C THR A 372 -44.25 20.95 -3.82
N ARG A 373 -43.27 21.81 -3.62
CA ARG A 373 -42.65 22.05 -2.30
C ARG A 373 -43.60 22.84 -1.40
N ASP A 374 -44.26 23.84 -1.94
CA ASP A 374 -45.23 24.67 -1.20
C ASP A 374 -46.49 23.88 -0.81
N ARG A 375 -46.97 22.97 -1.66
CA ARG A 375 -48.07 22.05 -1.34
C ARG A 375 -47.73 21.06 -0.21
N ALA A 376 -46.50 20.52 -0.20
CA ALA A 376 -46.06 19.61 0.84
C ALA A 376 -45.93 20.32 2.20
N VAL A 377 -45.41 21.54 2.23
CA VAL A 377 -45.31 22.36 3.45
C VAL A 377 -46.71 22.73 3.97
N GLN A 378 -47.66 23.11 3.08
CA GLN A 378 -49.02 23.41 3.46
C GLN A 378 -49.77 22.20 4.01
N LEU A 379 -49.61 21.01 3.44
CA LEU A 379 -50.22 19.76 3.93
C LEU A 379 -49.73 19.38 5.34
N VAL A 380 -48.44 19.56 5.62
CA VAL A 380 -47.85 19.29 6.93
C VAL A 380 -48.35 20.31 7.97
N SER A 381 -48.47 21.61 7.60
CA SER A 381 -48.98 22.65 8.50
C SER A 381 -50.45 22.47 8.81
N ASN A 382 -51.28 22.10 7.84
CA ASN A 382 -52.71 21.84 8.03
C ASN A 382 -52.97 20.59 8.92
N ARG A 383 -52.12 19.54 8.77
CA ARG A 383 -52.21 18.36 9.65
C ARG A 383 -51.85 18.68 11.10
N ARG A 384 -50.89 19.55 11.33
CA ARG A 384 -50.53 20.01 12.68
C ARG A 384 -51.65 20.85 13.31
N ARG A 385 -52.31 21.72 12.54
CA ARG A 385 -53.46 22.51 13.03
C ARG A 385 -54.67 21.64 13.35
N SER A 386 -54.99 20.63 12.56
CA SER A 386 -56.10 19.71 12.83
C SER A 386 -55.86 18.83 14.08
N HIS A 387 -54.61 18.43 14.34
CA HIS A 387 -54.27 17.71 15.58
C HIS A 387 -54.32 18.61 16.83
N ALA A 388 -53.93 19.88 16.71
CA ALA A 388 -54.01 20.83 17.82
C ALA A 388 -55.45 21.17 18.19
N SER A 389 -56.32 21.37 17.18
CA SER A 389 -57.78 21.66 17.45
C SER A 389 -58.50 20.45 18.04
N ARG A 390 -58.16 19.22 17.66
CA ARG A 390 -58.73 18.01 18.28
C ARG A 390 -58.30 17.82 19.72
N ARG A 391 -57.05 18.19 20.08
CA ARG A 391 -56.59 18.15 21.48
C ARG A 391 -57.24 19.22 22.34
N ALA A 392 -57.42 20.44 21.81
CA ALA A 392 -58.11 21.51 22.53
C ALA A 392 -59.60 21.20 22.76
N GLY A 393 -60.28 20.54 21.79
CA GLY A 393 -61.67 20.13 21.93
C GLY A 393 -61.89 18.93 22.85
N ALA A 394 -60.86 18.12 23.13
CA ALA A 394 -60.92 17.02 24.11
C ALA A 394 -60.75 17.54 25.55
N GLN A 395 -59.90 18.56 25.77
CA GLN A 395 -59.66 19.16 27.08
C GLN A 395 -60.80 20.10 27.55
N ALA A 396 -61.65 20.54 26.63
CA ALA A 396 -62.84 21.37 26.99
C ALA A 396 -64.09 20.54 27.35
N ARG A 397 -64.02 19.21 27.37
CA ARG A 397 -65.09 18.28 27.69
C ARG A 397 -64.85 17.48 28.96
N GLU A 398 -63.75 17.68 29.66
CA GLU A 398 -63.45 17.29 31.02
C GLU A 398 -63.62 18.51 31.97
#